data_155008751e6692566fc8417a5077c327
#
_entry.id   155008751e6692566fc8417a5077c327
#
_cell.length_a   1.000
_cell.length_b   1.000
_cell.length_c   1.000
_cell.angle_alpha   90.00
_cell.angle_beta   90.00
_cell.angle_gamma   90.00
#
_symmetry.space_group_name_H-M   'P 1'
#
loop_
_entity.id
_entity.type
_entity.pdbx_description
1 polymer ?
#
loop_
_entity_poly.entity_id
_entity_poly.type
_entity_poly.pdbx_seq_one_letter_code
_entity_poly.pdbx_strand_id
1 'polypeptide(L)'
;MKSNDDILIASSNKGKLKEFKKLFKNHKVFSLSDLNIDDAIEDGDSFLENAMIKAKHGAKESKIYTIADDSGIVVPKLGYEPGIYSARYAGEGASDKDNRDKIIDKMIEKKHESLEAFYVCVLVGLKSPNDPMPIVTQGEIHGRISINSSGEGGFGYDKIFYPDGYDCSMASLDQQIKNKVSHRAIASEKFIKLFNSSYDTFL
;
A
#
# COMPACT_ATOMS: atom_id res chain seq x y z
N MET A 1 -2.14 29.79 9.92
CA MET A 1 -2.53 28.59 10.70
C MET A 1 -2.92 27.52 9.68
N LYS A 2 -2.31 26.33 9.73
CA LYS A 2 -2.75 25.19 8.91
C LYS A 2 -4.11 24.75 9.48
N SER A 3 -5.11 24.51 8.60
CA SER A 3 -6.43 24.11 9.07
C SER A 3 -6.38 22.67 9.60
N ASN A 4 -7.26 22.31 10.55
CA ASN A 4 -7.39 20.92 11.02
C ASN A 4 -7.80 19.93 9.88
N ASP A 5 -8.12 20.47 8.69
CA ASP A 5 -8.58 19.70 7.53
C ASP A 5 -7.47 19.32 6.56
N ASP A 6 -6.22 19.74 6.82
CA ASP A 6 -5.06 19.45 5.97
C ASP A 6 -4.52 18.05 6.28
N ILE A 7 -4.37 17.21 5.24
CA ILE A 7 -3.83 15.84 5.35
C ILE A 7 -2.63 15.71 4.39
N LEU A 8 -1.50 15.21 4.90
CA LEU A 8 -0.39 14.75 4.08
C LEU A 8 -0.53 13.24 3.83
N ILE A 9 -0.43 12.83 2.59
CA ILE A 9 -0.18 11.44 2.21
C ILE A 9 1.32 11.30 1.98
N ALA A 10 2.01 10.60 2.90
CA ALA A 10 3.45 10.38 2.86
C ALA A 10 3.82 9.26 1.86
N SER A 11 3.64 9.54 0.58
CA SER A 11 3.95 8.65 -0.53
C SER A 11 4.27 9.45 -1.78
N SER A 12 5.26 9.00 -2.56
CA SER A 12 5.57 9.49 -3.91
C SER A 12 4.85 8.69 -5.01
N ASN A 13 4.23 7.56 -4.68
CA ASN A 13 3.52 6.72 -5.63
C ASN A 13 2.22 7.37 -6.13
N LYS A 14 2.20 7.78 -7.41
CA LYS A 14 1.06 8.47 -8.04
C LYS A 14 -0.24 7.67 -8.01
N GLY A 15 -0.18 6.34 -8.10
CA GLY A 15 -1.34 5.46 -8.04
C GLY A 15 -1.99 5.52 -6.65
N LYS A 16 -1.20 5.35 -5.60
CA LYS A 16 -1.64 5.46 -4.21
C LYS A 16 -2.23 6.84 -3.90
N LEU A 17 -1.54 7.92 -4.31
CA LEU A 17 -2.02 9.29 -4.12
C LEU A 17 -3.40 9.53 -4.74
N LYS A 18 -3.63 9.00 -5.96
CA LYS A 18 -4.93 9.13 -6.63
C LYS A 18 -6.05 8.40 -5.86
N GLU A 19 -5.75 7.25 -5.29
CA GLU A 19 -6.70 6.48 -4.47
C GLU A 19 -7.02 7.25 -3.18
N PHE A 20 -6.02 7.71 -2.43
CA PHE A 20 -6.21 8.46 -1.19
C PHE A 20 -6.94 9.80 -1.39
N LYS A 21 -6.63 10.55 -2.46
CA LYS A 21 -7.34 11.80 -2.78
C LYS A 21 -8.84 11.59 -2.99
N LYS A 22 -9.27 10.42 -3.50
CA LYS A 22 -10.69 10.08 -3.62
C LYS A 22 -11.35 9.77 -2.28
N LEU A 23 -10.60 9.15 -1.37
CA LEU A 23 -11.11 8.75 -0.05
C LEU A 23 -11.27 9.95 0.88
N PHE A 24 -10.35 10.89 0.84
CA PHE A 24 -10.34 12.10 1.69
C PHE A 24 -10.82 13.36 0.93
N LYS A 25 -11.84 13.21 0.06
CA LYS A 25 -12.37 14.29 -0.79
C LYS A 25 -12.84 15.54 -0.06
N ASN A 26 -13.18 15.41 1.22
CA ASN A 26 -13.64 16.54 2.06
C ASN A 26 -12.48 17.24 2.79
N HIS A 27 -11.24 16.78 2.59
CA HIS A 27 -10.03 17.31 3.19
C HIS A 27 -9.10 17.86 2.12
N LYS A 28 -8.26 18.79 2.50
CA LYS A 28 -7.18 19.27 1.63
C LYS A 28 -6.00 18.31 1.72
N VAL A 29 -5.82 17.51 0.67
CA VAL A 29 -4.82 16.43 0.62
C VAL A 29 -3.58 16.90 -0.13
N PHE A 30 -2.44 16.82 0.56
CA PHE A 30 -1.10 17.09 0.02
C PHE A 30 -0.34 15.78 -0.19
N SER A 31 0.55 15.78 -1.17
CA SER A 31 1.62 14.79 -1.33
C SER A 31 2.93 15.33 -0.76
N LEU A 32 3.93 14.46 -0.64
CA LEU A 32 5.30 14.87 -0.26
C LEU A 32 5.82 15.93 -1.24
N SER A 33 5.62 15.73 -2.54
CA SER A 33 6.06 16.67 -3.58
C SER A 33 5.35 18.02 -3.52
N ASP A 34 4.08 18.09 -3.11
CA ASP A 34 3.34 19.35 -2.95
C ASP A 34 3.95 20.23 -1.83
N LEU A 35 4.69 19.62 -0.90
CA LEU A 35 5.33 20.30 0.24
C LEU A 35 6.86 20.33 0.17
N ASN A 36 7.46 19.86 -0.94
CA ASN A 36 8.92 19.72 -1.12
C ASN A 36 9.59 18.91 0.00
N ILE A 37 8.95 17.79 0.38
CA ILE A 37 9.46 16.85 1.38
C ILE A 37 9.99 15.62 0.65
N ASP A 38 11.21 15.21 0.98
CA ASP A 38 11.82 13.99 0.45
C ASP A 38 11.18 12.73 1.04
N ASP A 39 11.28 11.61 0.32
CA ASP A 39 10.82 10.31 0.81
C ASP A 39 11.64 9.88 2.04
N ALA A 40 11.01 9.20 2.98
CA ALA A 40 11.69 8.58 4.11
C ALA A 40 12.52 7.38 3.66
N ILE A 41 13.62 7.10 4.35
CA ILE A 41 14.37 5.85 4.20
C ILE A 41 13.56 4.74 4.89
N GLU A 42 13.17 3.73 4.11
CA GLU A 42 12.42 2.56 4.57
C GLU A 42 13.39 1.44 4.98
N ASP A 43 13.85 1.46 6.23
CA ASP A 43 14.80 0.50 6.81
C ASP A 43 14.17 -0.39 7.92
N GLY A 44 12.85 -0.40 8.01
CA GLY A 44 12.10 -1.26 8.92
C GLY A 44 12.01 -2.72 8.44
N ASP A 45 11.84 -3.64 9.39
CA ASP A 45 11.75 -5.08 9.15
C ASP A 45 10.31 -5.58 8.90
N SER A 46 9.34 -4.69 8.92
CA SER A 46 7.92 -5.00 8.69
C SER A 46 7.18 -3.88 7.96
N PHE A 47 6.03 -4.23 7.34
CA PHE A 47 5.14 -3.23 6.73
C PHE A 47 4.70 -2.16 7.74
N LEU A 48 4.46 -2.54 8.99
CA LEU A 48 4.08 -1.60 10.04
C LEU A 48 5.21 -0.62 10.36
N GLU A 49 6.44 -1.11 10.50
CA GLU A 49 7.59 -0.25 10.78
C GLU A 49 7.85 0.72 9.64
N ASN A 50 7.83 0.26 8.40
CA ASN A 50 8.02 1.13 7.23
C ASN A 50 6.89 2.17 7.12
N ALA A 51 5.62 1.80 7.32
CA ALA A 51 4.52 2.74 7.34
C ALA A 51 4.68 3.77 8.48
N MET A 52 5.13 3.33 9.67
CA MET A 52 5.38 4.21 10.81
C MET A 52 6.55 5.18 10.55
N ILE A 53 7.65 4.72 9.98
CA ILE A 53 8.80 5.54 9.60
C ILE A 53 8.35 6.66 8.65
N LYS A 54 7.62 6.31 7.59
CA LYS A 54 7.08 7.27 6.62
C LYS A 54 6.12 8.27 7.26
N ALA A 55 5.22 7.79 8.12
CA ALA A 55 4.24 8.65 8.79
C ALA A 55 4.93 9.65 9.75
N LYS A 56 5.90 9.18 10.56
CA LYS A 56 6.68 10.04 11.46
C LYS A 56 7.50 11.09 10.72
N HIS A 57 8.17 10.67 9.63
CA HIS A 57 8.93 11.59 8.78
C HIS A 57 8.02 12.69 8.22
N GLY A 58 6.93 12.30 7.55
CA GLY A 58 5.98 13.24 6.98
C GLY A 58 5.35 14.18 8.02
N ALA A 59 4.95 13.67 9.19
CA ALA A 59 4.39 14.48 10.27
C ALA A 59 5.42 15.47 10.86
N LYS A 60 6.69 15.07 10.94
CA LYS A 60 7.77 15.91 11.41
C LYS A 60 8.01 17.11 10.47
N GLU A 61 8.11 16.83 9.18
CA GLU A 61 8.46 17.86 8.18
C GLU A 61 7.26 18.76 7.84
N SER A 62 6.06 18.17 7.68
CA SER A 62 4.86 18.92 7.26
C SER A 62 4.17 19.68 8.38
N LYS A 63 4.19 19.18 9.62
CA LYS A 63 3.41 19.65 10.77
C LYS A 63 1.88 19.61 10.56
N ILE A 64 1.41 18.67 9.73
CA ILE A 64 -0.02 18.39 9.53
C ILE A 64 -0.29 16.91 9.75
N TYR A 65 -1.58 16.54 9.86
CA TYR A 65 -1.97 15.12 9.98
C TYR A 65 -1.40 14.33 8.81
N THR A 66 -0.68 13.27 9.11
CA THR A 66 0.02 12.49 8.09
C THR A 66 -0.47 11.06 8.05
N ILE A 67 -0.80 10.59 6.86
CA ILE A 67 -1.12 9.20 6.58
C ILE A 67 -0.02 8.63 5.70
N ALA A 68 0.50 7.48 6.09
CA ALA A 68 1.43 6.69 5.29
C ALA A 68 0.93 5.27 5.10
N ASP A 69 1.29 4.63 3.98
CA ASP A 69 1.07 3.22 3.78
C ASP A 69 2.37 2.49 3.46
N ASP A 70 2.46 1.25 3.94
CA ASP A 70 3.36 0.29 3.33
C ASP A 70 2.57 -0.95 2.90
N SER A 71 2.93 -1.51 1.74
CA SER A 71 2.14 -2.56 1.11
C SER A 71 2.98 -3.40 0.16
N GLY A 72 2.63 -4.67 0.07
CA GLY A 72 3.31 -5.60 -0.83
C GLY A 72 2.56 -6.91 -1.01
N ILE A 73 3.13 -7.77 -1.84
CA ILE A 73 2.69 -9.14 -2.01
C ILE A 73 3.56 -10.08 -1.18
N VAL A 74 2.94 -11.06 -0.58
CA VAL A 74 3.58 -12.04 0.29
C VAL A 74 3.29 -13.44 -0.23
N VAL A 75 4.34 -14.25 -0.42
CA VAL A 75 4.23 -15.63 -0.89
C VAL A 75 4.87 -16.57 0.15
N PRO A 76 4.06 -17.20 1.03
CA PRO A 76 4.59 -17.99 2.14
C PRO A 76 5.56 -19.09 1.72
N LYS A 77 5.27 -19.81 0.63
CA LYS A 77 6.16 -20.87 0.10
C LYS A 77 7.48 -20.36 -0.48
N LEU A 78 7.62 -19.07 -0.70
CA LEU A 78 8.88 -18.43 -1.09
C LEU A 78 9.60 -17.76 0.09
N GLY A 79 9.27 -18.13 1.34
CA GLY A 79 9.85 -17.51 2.53
C GLY A 79 9.32 -16.11 2.80
N TYR A 80 8.05 -15.89 2.46
CA TYR A 80 7.35 -14.60 2.56
C TYR A 80 7.83 -13.52 1.58
N GLU A 81 8.74 -13.86 0.66
CA GLU A 81 9.16 -12.94 -0.42
C GLU A 81 8.01 -12.68 -1.42
N PRO A 82 8.00 -11.49 -2.07
CA PRO A 82 8.90 -10.35 -1.89
C PRO A 82 8.69 -9.56 -0.59
N GLY A 83 7.51 -9.63 0.06
CA GLY A 83 7.21 -8.94 1.31
C GLY A 83 7.43 -7.43 1.22
N ILE A 84 8.14 -6.85 2.18
CA ILE A 84 8.47 -5.42 2.25
C ILE A 84 9.33 -4.94 1.07
N TYR A 85 9.96 -5.85 0.34
CA TYR A 85 10.77 -5.53 -0.85
C TYR A 85 9.97 -5.53 -2.14
N SER A 86 8.63 -5.62 -2.09
CA SER A 86 7.77 -5.78 -3.29
C SER A 86 8.03 -4.76 -4.39
N ALA A 87 8.29 -3.50 -4.04
CA ALA A 87 8.54 -2.44 -5.02
C ALA A 87 9.94 -2.48 -5.64
N ARG A 88 10.91 -3.13 -4.98
CA ARG A 88 12.33 -3.21 -5.37
C ARG A 88 12.88 -4.64 -5.35
N TYR A 89 12.02 -5.63 -5.57
CA TYR A 89 12.38 -7.04 -5.44
C TYR A 89 13.47 -7.48 -6.42
N ALA A 90 13.46 -6.94 -7.64
CA ALA A 90 14.52 -7.17 -8.62
C ALA A 90 15.72 -6.20 -8.49
N GLY A 91 15.68 -5.28 -7.51
CA GLY A 91 16.73 -4.29 -7.24
C GLY A 91 16.19 -2.87 -7.24
N GLU A 92 17.03 -1.92 -6.85
CA GLU A 92 16.67 -0.50 -6.86
C GLU A 92 16.39 -0.03 -8.29
N GLY A 93 15.27 0.70 -8.47
CA GLY A 93 14.85 1.20 -9.76
C GLY A 93 14.23 0.16 -10.70
N ALA A 94 14.03 -1.07 -10.25
CA ALA A 94 13.40 -2.13 -11.05
C ALA A 94 11.96 -1.76 -11.43
N SER A 95 11.58 -2.09 -12.66
CA SER A 95 10.20 -1.93 -13.12
C SER A 95 9.27 -3.00 -12.50
N ASP A 96 7.95 -2.75 -12.55
CA ASP A 96 6.96 -3.75 -12.16
C ASP A 96 7.15 -5.07 -12.94
N LYS A 97 7.59 -5.00 -14.19
CA LYS A 97 7.87 -6.17 -15.01
C LYS A 97 9.05 -6.96 -14.46
N ASP A 98 10.17 -6.29 -14.14
CA ASP A 98 11.36 -6.93 -13.61
C ASP A 98 11.07 -7.64 -12.27
N ASN A 99 10.28 -6.99 -11.41
CA ASN A 99 9.85 -7.59 -10.15
C ASN A 99 8.97 -8.83 -10.35
N ARG A 100 8.04 -8.80 -11.34
CA ARG A 100 7.23 -9.98 -11.69
C ARG A 100 8.07 -11.09 -12.29
N ASP A 101 8.95 -10.77 -13.23
CA ASP A 101 9.81 -11.77 -13.89
C ASP A 101 10.66 -12.50 -12.84
N LYS A 102 11.28 -11.78 -11.90
CA LYS A 102 12.07 -12.39 -10.82
C LYS A 102 11.28 -13.39 -9.97
N ILE A 103 10.03 -13.08 -9.61
CA ILE A 103 9.23 -14.02 -8.82
C ILE A 103 8.77 -15.23 -9.65
N ILE A 104 8.46 -15.01 -10.94
CA ILE A 104 8.11 -16.07 -11.89
C ILE A 104 9.30 -17.02 -12.08
N ASP A 105 10.50 -16.50 -12.32
CA ASP A 105 11.72 -17.31 -12.46
C ASP A 105 11.96 -18.16 -11.21
N LYS A 106 11.79 -17.59 -10.03
CA LYS A 106 11.92 -18.32 -8.76
C LYS A 106 10.88 -19.42 -8.59
N MET A 107 9.64 -19.20 -9.07
CA MET A 107 8.58 -20.21 -9.09
C MET A 107 8.95 -21.36 -10.05
N ILE A 108 9.42 -21.02 -11.25
CA ILE A 108 9.83 -22.00 -12.27
C ILE A 108 11.01 -22.85 -11.76
N GLU A 109 12.04 -22.23 -11.18
CA GLU A 109 13.19 -22.92 -10.57
C GLU A 109 12.74 -23.94 -9.52
N LYS A 110 11.73 -23.56 -8.71
CA LYS A 110 11.14 -24.42 -7.68
C LYS A 110 10.05 -25.37 -8.21
N LYS A 111 9.80 -25.39 -9.52
CA LYS A 111 8.79 -26.24 -10.21
C LYS A 111 7.36 -25.98 -9.74
N HIS A 112 7.02 -24.72 -9.49
CA HIS A 112 5.67 -24.30 -9.14
C HIS A 112 5.06 -23.47 -10.28
N GLU A 113 3.87 -23.87 -10.76
CA GLU A 113 3.10 -23.09 -11.74
C GLU A 113 2.20 -22.05 -11.05
N SER A 114 1.81 -22.33 -9.80
CA SER A 114 1.00 -21.44 -8.97
C SER A 114 1.34 -21.62 -7.50
N LEU A 115 1.27 -20.53 -6.73
CA LEU A 115 1.49 -20.53 -5.28
C LEU A 115 0.45 -19.65 -4.60
N GLU A 116 0.02 -20.05 -3.41
CA GLU A 116 -0.76 -19.18 -2.52
C GLU A 116 0.01 -17.90 -2.22
N ALA A 117 -0.70 -16.80 -2.25
CA ALA A 117 -0.15 -15.47 -2.00
C ALA A 117 -1.23 -14.57 -1.43
N PHE A 118 -0.82 -13.50 -0.79
CA PHE A 118 -1.73 -12.43 -0.40
C PHE A 118 -1.08 -11.07 -0.56
N TYR A 119 -1.88 -10.07 -0.88
CA TYR A 119 -1.45 -8.69 -0.73
C TYR A 119 -1.80 -8.18 0.65
N VAL A 120 -0.94 -7.36 1.20
CA VAL A 120 -1.16 -6.65 2.47
C VAL A 120 -0.94 -5.14 2.28
N CYS A 121 -1.72 -4.35 2.98
CA CYS A 121 -1.53 -2.91 3.12
C CYS A 121 -1.68 -2.54 4.58
N VAL A 122 -0.68 -1.90 5.15
CA VAL A 122 -0.73 -1.29 6.48
C VAL A 122 -0.79 0.21 6.33
N LEU A 123 -1.78 0.84 6.96
CA LEU A 123 -1.92 2.30 7.02
C LEU A 123 -1.63 2.78 8.43
N VAL A 124 -0.86 3.86 8.53
CA VAL A 124 -0.57 4.57 9.78
C VAL A 124 -0.94 6.03 9.63
N GLY A 125 -1.74 6.55 10.56
CA GLY A 125 -2.09 7.97 10.65
C GLY A 125 -1.60 8.58 11.95
N LEU A 126 -0.93 9.74 11.86
CA LEU A 126 -0.32 10.45 12.98
C LEU A 126 -0.73 11.92 13.00
N LYS A 127 -1.08 12.44 14.19
CA LYS A 127 -1.29 13.89 14.44
C LYS A 127 0.05 14.64 14.56
N SER A 128 1.08 13.94 15.03
CA SER A 128 2.45 14.48 15.24
C SER A 128 3.46 13.33 15.20
N PRO A 129 4.76 13.61 15.07
CA PRO A 129 5.80 12.55 15.07
C PRO A 129 5.82 11.70 16.36
N ASN A 130 5.36 12.27 17.48
CA ASN A 130 5.31 11.62 18.78
C ASN A 130 3.87 11.37 19.23
N ASP A 131 2.96 11.14 18.29
CA ASP A 131 1.56 10.82 18.61
C ASP A 131 1.50 9.51 19.42
N PRO A 132 1.01 9.55 20.67
CA PRO A 132 0.92 8.34 21.49
C PRO A 132 -0.23 7.41 21.09
N MET A 133 -1.13 7.87 20.21
CA MET A 133 -2.33 7.15 19.79
C MET A 133 -2.47 7.15 18.26
N PRO A 134 -1.53 6.53 17.52
CA PRO A 134 -1.63 6.45 16.07
C PRO A 134 -2.85 5.64 15.65
N ILE A 135 -3.48 6.02 14.54
CA ILE A 135 -4.43 5.14 13.87
C ILE A 135 -3.64 4.15 13.03
N VAL A 136 -3.81 2.85 13.31
CA VAL A 136 -3.18 1.78 12.54
C VAL A 136 -4.26 0.85 12.01
N THR A 137 -4.26 0.58 10.70
CA THR A 137 -5.15 -0.39 10.09
C THR A 137 -4.44 -1.27 9.08
N GLN A 138 -4.94 -2.48 8.91
CA GLN A 138 -4.42 -3.45 7.96
C GLN A 138 -5.56 -4.02 7.11
N GLY A 139 -5.29 -4.18 5.83
CA GLY A 139 -6.14 -4.87 4.87
C GLY A 139 -5.35 -5.92 4.11
N GLU A 140 -5.97 -7.06 3.86
CA GLU A 140 -5.40 -8.16 3.10
C GLU A 140 -6.38 -8.62 2.04
N ILE A 141 -5.85 -9.13 0.93
CA ILE A 141 -6.60 -9.91 -0.05
C ILE A 141 -5.82 -11.18 -0.37
N HIS A 142 -6.44 -12.32 -0.13
CA HIS A 142 -5.87 -13.63 -0.38
C HIS A 142 -6.14 -14.09 -1.80
N GLY A 143 -5.31 -15.02 -2.28
CA GLY A 143 -5.39 -15.58 -3.61
C GLY A 143 -4.14 -16.37 -3.95
N ARG A 144 -3.78 -16.38 -5.21
CA ARG A 144 -2.61 -17.09 -5.72
C ARG A 144 -1.87 -16.26 -6.75
N ILE A 145 -0.58 -16.47 -6.85
CA ILE A 145 0.22 -16.03 -8.01
C ILE A 145 0.38 -17.18 -9.00
N SER A 146 0.50 -16.84 -10.28
CA SER A 146 0.73 -17.77 -11.39
C SER A 146 1.89 -17.31 -12.25
N ILE A 147 2.60 -18.26 -12.86
CA ILE A 147 3.63 -17.96 -13.88
C ILE A 147 3.01 -17.35 -15.15
N ASN A 148 1.70 -17.47 -15.34
CA ASN A 148 0.96 -16.93 -16.48
C ASN A 148 0.44 -15.54 -16.14
N SER A 149 0.94 -14.52 -16.85
CA SER A 149 0.45 -13.15 -16.76
C SER A 149 -0.83 -12.96 -17.57
N SER A 150 -1.79 -12.20 -17.03
CA SER A 150 -3.06 -11.88 -17.69
C SER A 150 -3.53 -10.47 -17.35
N GLY A 151 -4.27 -9.84 -18.26
CA GLY A 151 -4.84 -8.50 -18.10
C GLY A 151 -3.87 -7.37 -18.42
N GLU A 152 -4.42 -6.18 -18.66
CA GLU A 152 -3.66 -4.98 -19.02
C GLU A 152 -3.72 -3.88 -17.96
N GLY A 153 -4.63 -4.00 -16.99
CA GLY A 153 -4.82 -3.01 -15.93
C GLY A 153 -3.85 -3.18 -14.76
N GLY A 154 -3.97 -2.27 -13.80
CA GLY A 154 -3.26 -2.34 -12.53
C GLY A 154 -1.78 -1.98 -12.60
N PHE A 155 -1.05 -2.38 -11.56
CA PHE A 155 0.39 -2.16 -11.40
C PHE A 155 1.00 -3.27 -10.52
N GLY A 156 2.32 -3.26 -10.33
CA GLY A 156 3.01 -4.24 -9.51
C GLY A 156 2.80 -5.67 -10.00
N TYR A 157 2.30 -6.53 -9.14
CA TYR A 157 2.08 -7.96 -9.40
C TYR A 157 0.65 -8.29 -9.85
N ASP A 158 -0.19 -7.32 -10.15
CA ASP A 158 -1.60 -7.52 -10.50
C ASP A 158 -1.82 -8.48 -11.67
N LYS A 159 -0.88 -8.48 -12.65
CA LYS A 159 -0.97 -9.35 -13.84
C LYS A 159 -0.78 -10.84 -13.54
N ILE A 160 -0.16 -11.17 -12.41
CA ILE A 160 0.11 -12.55 -12.00
C ILE A 160 -0.66 -12.98 -10.75
N PHE A 161 -1.35 -12.04 -10.07
CA PHE A 161 -2.12 -12.32 -8.87
C PHE A 161 -3.60 -12.55 -9.20
N TYR A 162 -4.12 -13.68 -8.79
CA TYR A 162 -5.51 -14.11 -8.96
C TYR A 162 -6.18 -14.15 -7.58
N PRO A 163 -7.04 -13.18 -7.26
CA PRO A 163 -7.68 -13.12 -5.94
C PRO A 163 -8.70 -14.24 -5.78
N ASP A 164 -8.89 -14.70 -4.54
CA ASP A 164 -9.88 -15.70 -4.22
C ASP A 164 -11.29 -15.25 -4.60
N GLY A 165 -12.08 -16.16 -5.16
CA GLY A 165 -13.43 -15.88 -5.65
C GLY A 165 -13.49 -15.25 -7.04
N TYR A 166 -12.35 -15.12 -7.74
CA TYR A 166 -12.28 -14.62 -9.12
C TYR A 166 -11.46 -15.56 -10.00
N ASP A 167 -11.97 -15.81 -11.22
CA ASP A 167 -11.30 -16.66 -12.22
C ASP A 167 -10.32 -15.86 -13.12
N CYS A 168 -10.10 -14.59 -12.83
CA CYS A 168 -9.22 -13.71 -13.59
C CYS A 168 -8.18 -13.02 -12.69
N SER A 169 -7.11 -12.51 -13.29
CA SER A 169 -6.11 -11.76 -12.55
C SER A 169 -6.64 -10.43 -12.02
N MET A 170 -6.01 -9.90 -10.98
CA MET A 170 -6.30 -8.57 -10.45
C MET A 170 -6.19 -7.47 -11.53
N ALA A 171 -5.32 -7.67 -12.54
CA ALA A 171 -5.18 -6.76 -13.67
C ALA A 171 -6.35 -6.81 -14.65
N SER A 172 -7.12 -7.87 -14.65
CA SER A 172 -8.31 -8.06 -15.51
C SER A 172 -9.61 -7.65 -14.84
N LEU A 173 -9.61 -7.42 -13.52
CA LEU A 173 -10.79 -6.97 -12.78
C LEU A 173 -11.19 -5.56 -13.18
N ASP A 174 -12.51 -5.34 -13.27
CA ASP A 174 -13.07 -4.00 -13.39
C ASP A 174 -12.57 -3.10 -12.23
N GLN A 175 -12.27 -1.83 -12.58
CA GLN A 175 -11.72 -0.89 -11.61
C GLN A 175 -12.65 -0.63 -10.42
N GLN A 176 -13.97 -0.71 -10.61
CA GLN A 176 -14.94 -0.51 -9.51
C GLN A 176 -14.93 -1.70 -8.55
N ILE A 177 -14.75 -2.91 -9.07
CA ILE A 177 -14.59 -4.12 -8.25
C ILE A 177 -13.28 -4.04 -7.49
N LYS A 178 -12.17 -3.76 -8.19
CA LYS A 178 -10.84 -3.65 -7.58
C LYS A 178 -10.80 -2.60 -6.45
N ASN A 179 -11.47 -1.47 -6.63
CA ASN A 179 -11.57 -0.42 -5.61
C ASN A 179 -12.34 -0.84 -4.34
N LYS A 180 -13.04 -1.96 -4.36
CA LYS A 180 -13.77 -2.51 -3.19
C LYS A 180 -13.02 -3.66 -2.53
N VAL A 181 -12.38 -4.52 -3.33
CA VAL A 181 -11.82 -5.78 -2.84
C VAL A 181 -10.32 -5.73 -2.56
N SER A 182 -9.61 -4.69 -3.02
CA SER A 182 -8.15 -4.63 -2.84
C SER A 182 -7.76 -4.47 -1.36
N HIS A 183 -6.58 -5.00 -1.02
CA HIS A 183 -5.96 -4.83 0.30
C HIS A 183 -5.96 -3.37 0.79
N ARG A 184 -5.66 -2.40 -0.10
CA ARG A 184 -5.68 -0.97 0.23
C ARG A 184 -7.10 -0.46 0.44
N ALA A 185 -8.09 -0.90 -0.33
CA ALA A 185 -9.48 -0.53 -0.13
C ALA A 185 -9.97 -1.00 1.25
N ILE A 186 -9.67 -2.24 1.63
CA ILE A 186 -10.01 -2.83 2.93
C ILE A 186 -9.35 -2.05 4.08
N ALA A 187 -8.03 -1.78 3.98
CA ALA A 187 -7.31 -1.01 4.98
C ALA A 187 -7.88 0.41 5.12
N SER A 188 -8.18 1.06 3.99
CA SER A 188 -8.68 2.42 3.94
C SER A 188 -10.10 2.55 4.50
N GLU A 189 -10.98 1.58 4.26
CA GLU A 189 -12.33 1.57 4.84
C GLU A 189 -12.27 1.52 6.37
N LYS A 190 -11.40 0.65 6.91
CA LYS A 190 -11.16 0.56 8.36
C LYS A 190 -10.60 1.89 8.90
N PHE A 191 -9.63 2.46 8.17
CA PHE A 191 -8.96 3.70 8.56
C PHE A 191 -9.94 4.86 8.65
N ILE A 192 -10.79 5.07 7.64
CA ILE A 192 -11.77 6.16 7.60
C ILE A 192 -12.77 6.05 8.76
N LYS A 193 -13.21 4.83 9.11
CA LYS A 193 -14.11 4.62 10.26
C LYS A 193 -13.46 5.10 11.56
N LEU A 194 -12.20 4.74 11.81
CA LEU A 194 -11.44 5.16 13.00
C LEU A 194 -11.11 6.65 12.98
N PHE A 195 -10.72 7.16 11.81
CA PHE A 195 -10.38 8.56 11.61
C PHE A 195 -11.58 9.46 11.93
N ASN A 196 -12.75 9.20 11.36
CA ASN A 196 -13.95 9.98 11.60
C ASN A 196 -14.39 9.92 13.08
N SER A 197 -14.38 8.73 13.71
CA SER A 197 -14.72 8.61 15.12
C SER A 197 -13.76 9.35 16.05
N SER A 198 -12.49 9.49 15.67
CA SER A 198 -11.49 10.23 16.45
C SER A 198 -11.60 11.74 16.25
N TYR A 199 -12.10 12.20 15.11
CA TYR A 199 -12.35 13.61 14.83
C TYR A 199 -13.61 14.11 15.55
N ASP A 200 -14.69 13.33 15.57
CA ASP A 200 -15.97 13.70 16.22
C ASP A 200 -15.85 13.79 17.75
N THR A 201 -14.83 13.20 18.35
CA THR A 201 -14.63 13.20 19.82
C THR A 201 -13.91 14.47 20.32
N PHE A 202 -13.38 15.31 19.41
CA PHE A 202 -12.62 16.52 19.76
C PHE A 202 -13.26 17.83 19.27
N LEU A 203 -14.51 17.77 18.76
CA LEU A 203 -15.38 18.90 18.49
C LEU A 203 -16.47 19.02 19.56
#